data_527b425dab892da42522fa6e2a06f1c6
#
_entry.id   527b425dab892da42522fa6e2a06f1c6
#
_cell.length_a   1.000
_cell.length_b   1.000
_cell.length_c   1.000
_cell.angle_alpha   90.00
_cell.angle_beta   90.00
_cell.angle_gamma   90.00
#
_symmetry.space_group_name_H-M   'P 1'
#
loop_
_entity.id
_entity.type
_entity.pdbx_description
1 polymer ?
#
loop_
_entity_poly.entity_id
_entity_poly.type
_entity_poly.pdbx_seq_one_letter_code
_entity_poly.pdbx_strand_id
1 'polypeptide(L)'
;MARPQSRAQRPATVCQPLGVAGHIRLIACLAVAVAATGACGSPPVASATATPTPPTATATPTTAPTATPDRCAVAQQSPPSGTIPAAFATVLAFAPDGRLFYAQRSGAVRVWQNGAARTFATVPTVTTESNGSYSERGLLGLAISPTFASDRFVYAFYSDANRTQQHVIRWRDCAGTGVAAKVLLTFPSGSDCCHKGGRIAFGHDGMLYVTLGEEHQASAAQNTSDPRGKILRYRPDGTIPPDNPFGPSDPVWAYGFRNPFGIAVAADGQIAVTNNGPSGDAGSPSTGYDTVILSLSRGGGYQWPYCYGYSHPLGGGCNGRRPPDWSSENSTVIPTGAAFIDASGPAAYAGHLVFCTYGRGMLVVTPGSPHATVSAGPSQCRLDVVEGPDRALYVSDAGHIYRFA
;
A
#
# COMPACT_ATOMS: atom_id res chain seq x y z
N MET A 1 59.24 1.31 32.98
CA MET A 1 60.29 1.21 31.94
C MET A 1 59.68 1.29 30.59
N ALA A 2 60.13 2.26 29.83
CA ALA A 2 60.17 2.44 28.38
C ALA A 2 58.85 2.44 27.55
N ARG A 3 58.41 3.64 27.15
CA ARG A 3 57.95 4.00 25.79
C ARG A 3 59.15 3.89 24.82
N PRO A 4 58.99 3.73 23.49
CA PRO A 4 58.71 4.87 22.60
C PRO A 4 57.88 4.56 21.35
N GLN A 5 57.26 5.50 20.77
CA GLN A 5 57.46 6.51 19.71
C GLN A 5 56.82 6.17 18.37
N SER A 6 55.85 6.94 18.03
CA SER A 6 55.53 7.75 16.85
C SER A 6 56.26 7.49 15.52
N ARG A 7 55.50 7.40 14.43
CA ARG A 7 55.87 7.96 13.13
C ARG A 7 54.68 8.57 12.40
N ALA A 8 54.94 9.80 11.98
CA ALA A 8 54.02 10.71 11.31
C ALA A 8 54.07 10.58 9.78
N GLN A 9 52.94 10.91 9.17
CA GLN A 9 52.72 11.79 8.00
C GLN A 9 53.44 11.54 6.66
N ARG A 10 52.67 11.58 5.58
CA ARG A 10 52.54 12.75 4.69
C ARG A 10 51.51 12.56 3.58
N PRO A 11 51.11 13.65 2.85
CA PRO A 11 49.73 13.86 2.44
C PRO A 11 49.47 13.63 0.94
N ALA A 12 48.19 13.59 0.61
CA ALA A 12 47.66 13.45 -0.72
C ALA A 12 47.67 14.76 -1.50
N THR A 13 47.99 14.66 -2.75
CA THR A 13 48.05 15.75 -3.74
C THR A 13 46.66 16.02 -4.32
N VAL A 14 46.31 17.31 -4.30
CA VAL A 14 45.12 17.88 -4.93
C VAL A 14 45.39 18.05 -6.43
N CYS A 15 44.46 17.62 -7.28
CA CYS A 15 44.37 18.05 -8.68
C CYS A 15 43.06 18.82 -8.87
N GLN A 16 43.18 20.08 -9.23
CA GLN A 16 42.06 20.95 -9.69
C GLN A 16 41.84 20.78 -11.21
N PRO A 17 40.63 21.03 -11.72
CA PRO A 17 40.32 20.92 -13.14
C PRO A 17 40.55 22.26 -13.85
N LEU A 18 41.07 22.14 -15.08
CA LEU A 18 41.13 23.22 -16.06
C LEU A 18 39.77 23.33 -16.80
N GLY A 19 39.28 24.54 -16.84
CA GLY A 19 38.10 24.89 -17.62
C GLY A 19 38.42 25.09 -19.10
N VAL A 20 37.49 24.79 -19.97
CA VAL A 20 37.41 25.29 -21.34
C VAL A 20 35.98 25.72 -21.63
N ALA A 21 35.84 26.97 -21.99
CA ALA A 21 34.64 27.62 -22.50
C ALA A 21 34.44 27.27 -23.98
N GLY A 22 33.22 27.25 -24.44
CA GLY A 22 33.01 27.23 -25.89
C GLY A 22 31.60 26.96 -26.39
N HIS A 23 30.88 28.04 -26.66
CA HIS A 23 29.91 28.25 -27.77
C HIS A 23 28.52 27.65 -27.81
N ILE A 24 27.60 28.52 -27.48
CA ILE A 24 26.20 28.58 -27.90
C ILE A 24 26.06 28.49 -29.41
N ARG A 25 25.23 27.59 -29.93
CA ARG A 25 24.58 27.72 -31.25
C ARG A 25 23.08 27.58 -31.13
N LEU A 26 22.40 28.68 -31.26
CA LEU A 26 20.98 28.76 -31.60
C LEU A 26 20.77 28.14 -33.00
N ILE A 27 19.79 27.25 -33.14
CA ILE A 27 19.17 26.92 -34.43
C ILE A 27 17.69 27.25 -34.29
N ALA A 28 17.30 28.29 -35.00
CA ALA A 28 15.91 28.66 -35.28
C ALA A 28 15.38 27.78 -36.40
N CYS A 29 14.29 27.07 -36.18
CA CYS A 29 13.52 26.43 -37.24
C CYS A 29 12.30 27.29 -37.61
N LEU A 30 12.30 27.75 -38.86
CA LEU A 30 11.27 28.50 -39.52
C LEU A 30 10.04 27.60 -39.75
N ALA A 31 8.87 28.08 -39.39
CA ALA A 31 7.59 27.51 -39.81
C ALA A 31 7.18 28.10 -41.18
N VAL A 32 6.97 27.23 -42.13
CA VAL A 32 6.34 27.60 -43.42
C VAL A 32 4.89 27.17 -43.40
N ALA A 33 3.99 28.14 -43.41
CA ALA A 33 2.57 27.93 -43.64
C ALA A 33 2.30 27.99 -45.17
N VAL A 34 1.71 26.94 -45.72
CA VAL A 34 1.17 26.94 -47.09
C VAL A 34 -0.35 26.92 -47.01
N ALA A 35 -0.96 28.02 -47.40
CA ALA A 35 -2.40 28.10 -47.63
C ALA A 35 -2.68 27.65 -49.08
N ALA A 36 -3.55 26.67 -49.24
CA ALA A 36 -4.11 26.30 -50.53
C ALA A 36 -5.63 26.52 -50.51
N THR A 37 -6.08 27.54 -51.24
CA THR A 37 -7.47 27.77 -51.59
C THR A 37 -7.80 26.91 -52.84
N GLY A 38 -8.81 26.04 -52.74
CA GLY A 38 -9.32 25.24 -53.83
C GLY A 38 -10.85 25.29 -53.88
N ALA A 39 -11.37 25.79 -54.98
CA ALA A 39 -12.77 26.13 -55.25
C ALA A 39 -13.67 24.89 -55.38
N CYS A 40 -14.94 25.06 -55.00
CA CYS A 40 -16.05 24.13 -55.20
C CYS A 40 -16.36 23.94 -56.70
N GLY A 41 -16.44 22.68 -57.12
CA GLY A 41 -17.09 22.29 -58.37
C GLY A 41 -17.94 21.04 -58.10
N SER A 42 -19.27 21.19 -58.21
CA SER A 42 -20.22 20.09 -58.14
C SER A 42 -20.32 19.34 -59.43
N PRO A 43 -20.25 18.00 -59.51
CA PRO A 43 -20.58 17.26 -60.70
C PRO A 43 -22.11 17.04 -60.88
N PRO A 44 -22.61 16.80 -62.08
CA PRO A 44 -24.04 16.69 -62.37
C PRO A 44 -24.63 15.35 -61.90
N VAL A 45 -25.90 15.41 -61.51
CA VAL A 45 -26.71 14.26 -61.07
C VAL A 45 -27.04 13.37 -62.25
N ALA A 46 -26.55 12.14 -62.27
CA ALA A 46 -27.00 11.11 -63.22
C ALA A 46 -28.24 10.40 -62.64
N SER A 47 -29.30 10.38 -63.44
CA SER A 47 -30.55 9.68 -63.12
C SER A 47 -30.34 8.18 -63.15
N ALA A 48 -30.43 7.52 -61.97
CA ALA A 48 -30.31 6.07 -61.86
C ALA A 48 -31.67 5.42 -62.09
N THR A 49 -31.72 4.56 -63.10
CA THR A 49 -32.83 3.64 -63.40
C THR A 49 -32.98 2.61 -62.29
N ALA A 50 -34.19 2.44 -61.77
CA ALA A 50 -34.50 1.50 -60.68
C ALA A 50 -34.35 0.05 -61.17
N THR A 51 -33.43 -0.70 -60.52
CA THR A 51 -33.33 -2.14 -60.69
C THR A 51 -34.26 -2.84 -59.65
N PRO A 52 -34.99 -3.90 -60.01
CA PRO A 52 -35.93 -4.56 -59.11
C PRO A 52 -35.16 -5.26 -57.96
N THR A 53 -35.62 -5.03 -56.76
CA THR A 53 -35.12 -5.62 -55.51
C THR A 53 -35.38 -7.14 -55.48
N PRO A 54 -34.38 -7.99 -55.17
CA PRO A 54 -34.63 -9.40 -54.94
C PRO A 54 -35.39 -9.62 -53.62
N PRO A 55 -36.15 -10.71 -53.46
CA PRO A 55 -36.95 -10.94 -52.28
C PRO A 55 -36.07 -11.10 -51.05
N THR A 56 -36.44 -10.42 -49.97
CA THR A 56 -35.78 -10.46 -48.67
C THR A 56 -35.85 -11.86 -48.12
N ALA A 57 -34.72 -12.55 -48.02
CA ALA A 57 -34.63 -13.81 -47.32
C ALA A 57 -34.87 -13.56 -45.80
N THR A 58 -35.91 -14.15 -45.26
CA THR A 58 -36.20 -14.15 -43.82
C THR A 58 -35.05 -14.86 -43.09
N ALA A 59 -34.20 -14.10 -42.41
CA ALA A 59 -33.11 -14.62 -41.58
C ALA A 59 -33.75 -15.39 -40.40
N THR A 60 -33.54 -16.69 -40.34
CA THR A 60 -33.85 -17.51 -39.16
C THR A 60 -33.07 -16.95 -38.00
N PRO A 61 -33.68 -16.68 -36.82
CA PRO A 61 -32.95 -16.21 -35.65
C PRO A 61 -31.92 -17.26 -35.24
N THR A 62 -30.65 -16.99 -35.46
CA THR A 62 -29.54 -17.76 -34.92
C THR A 62 -29.55 -17.52 -33.41
N THR A 63 -29.92 -18.50 -32.62
CA THR A 63 -29.79 -18.48 -31.18
C THR A 63 -28.30 -18.29 -30.86
N ALA A 64 -27.96 -17.16 -30.22
CA ALA A 64 -26.61 -16.91 -29.73
C ALA A 64 -26.19 -18.10 -28.83
N PRO A 65 -24.94 -18.59 -28.93
CA PRO A 65 -24.46 -19.67 -28.11
C PRO A 65 -24.62 -19.28 -26.64
N THR A 66 -25.33 -20.08 -25.87
CA THR A 66 -25.46 -19.89 -24.41
C THR A 66 -24.07 -19.95 -23.83
N ALA A 67 -23.57 -18.82 -23.29
CA ALA A 67 -22.23 -18.73 -22.66
C ALA A 67 -22.16 -19.79 -21.56
N THR A 68 -21.16 -20.65 -21.62
CA THR A 68 -20.90 -21.62 -20.54
C THR A 68 -20.76 -20.88 -19.23
N PRO A 69 -21.50 -21.24 -18.17
CA PRO A 69 -21.38 -20.54 -16.89
C PRO A 69 -19.94 -20.53 -16.39
N ASP A 70 -19.44 -19.34 -16.00
CA ASP A 70 -18.12 -19.23 -15.42
C ASP A 70 -18.10 -19.92 -14.04
N ARG A 71 -17.52 -21.12 -13.97
CA ARG A 71 -17.42 -21.93 -12.74
C ARG A 71 -16.63 -21.27 -11.61
N CYS A 72 -15.91 -20.20 -11.89
CA CYS A 72 -15.22 -19.40 -10.88
C CYS A 72 -16.05 -18.22 -10.38
N ALA A 73 -17.22 -17.98 -10.95
CA ALA A 73 -18.12 -16.92 -10.49
C ALA A 73 -18.70 -17.28 -9.11
N VAL A 74 -18.84 -16.26 -8.27
CA VAL A 74 -19.51 -16.34 -6.96
C VAL A 74 -20.66 -15.34 -6.98
N ALA A 75 -21.83 -15.79 -6.54
CA ALA A 75 -22.96 -14.88 -6.33
C ALA A 75 -22.64 -13.91 -5.19
N GLN A 76 -23.36 -12.76 -5.16
CA GLN A 76 -23.27 -11.81 -4.07
C GLN A 76 -23.43 -12.50 -2.70
N GLN A 77 -22.55 -12.20 -1.76
CA GLN A 77 -22.53 -12.77 -0.42
C GLN A 77 -22.94 -11.73 0.62
N SER A 78 -23.54 -12.19 1.69
CA SER A 78 -23.71 -11.39 2.88
C SER A 78 -22.42 -11.41 3.72
N PRO A 79 -21.99 -10.25 4.24
CA PRO A 79 -20.87 -10.21 5.17
C PRO A 79 -21.21 -10.96 6.47
N PRO A 80 -20.21 -11.33 7.29
CA PRO A 80 -20.43 -11.97 8.57
C PRO A 80 -21.30 -11.10 9.48
N SER A 81 -22.34 -11.66 10.09
CA SER A 81 -23.24 -10.93 11.00
C SER A 81 -22.81 -10.94 12.47
N GLY A 82 -21.79 -11.74 12.82
CA GLY A 82 -21.32 -11.92 14.20
C GLY A 82 -19.81 -12.05 14.29
N THR A 83 -19.34 -12.44 15.47
CA THR A 83 -17.91 -12.66 15.74
C THR A 83 -17.43 -13.95 15.04
N ILE A 84 -16.29 -13.87 14.37
CA ILE A 84 -15.65 -15.00 13.68
C ILE A 84 -14.39 -15.38 14.45
N PRO A 85 -14.19 -16.64 14.85
CA PRO A 85 -12.89 -17.11 15.31
C PRO A 85 -11.83 -17.00 14.20
N ALA A 86 -10.75 -16.28 14.47
CA ALA A 86 -9.71 -16.02 13.49
C ALA A 86 -8.34 -15.87 14.17
N ALA A 87 -7.49 -16.87 14.05
CA ALA A 87 -6.17 -16.85 14.67
C ALA A 87 -5.28 -15.76 14.06
N PHE A 88 -5.03 -14.72 14.83
CA PHE A 88 -4.16 -13.59 14.50
C PHE A 88 -4.43 -13.02 13.10
N ALA A 89 -5.66 -12.54 12.87
CA ALA A 89 -6.08 -11.94 11.60
C ALA A 89 -5.42 -10.58 11.41
N THR A 90 -4.29 -10.57 10.71
CA THR A 90 -3.45 -9.37 10.51
C THR A 90 -4.09 -8.34 9.61
N VAL A 91 -4.89 -8.76 8.62
CA VAL A 91 -5.51 -7.88 7.64
C VAL A 91 -6.90 -8.40 7.26
N LEU A 92 -7.83 -7.47 7.10
CA LEU A 92 -9.20 -7.68 6.64
C LEU A 92 -9.41 -6.95 5.31
N ALA A 93 -10.10 -7.57 4.35
CA ALA A 93 -10.44 -6.94 3.08
C ALA A 93 -11.75 -7.49 2.52
N PHE A 94 -12.71 -6.62 2.22
CA PHE A 94 -13.94 -7.02 1.53
C PHE A 94 -13.75 -6.99 0.01
N ALA A 95 -14.23 -8.05 -0.64
CA ALA A 95 -14.39 -8.05 -2.09
C ALA A 95 -15.72 -7.40 -2.49
N PRO A 96 -15.86 -6.89 -3.72
CA PRO A 96 -17.12 -6.28 -4.20
C PRO A 96 -18.32 -7.21 -4.17
N ASP A 97 -18.10 -8.52 -4.16
CA ASP A 97 -19.14 -9.54 -4.04
C ASP A 97 -19.58 -9.82 -2.59
N GLY A 98 -19.14 -9.02 -1.63
CA GLY A 98 -19.51 -9.08 -0.22
C GLY A 98 -18.72 -10.08 0.62
N ARG A 99 -17.82 -10.86 0.02
CA ARG A 99 -16.97 -11.78 0.79
C ARG A 99 -15.92 -11.05 1.57
N LEU A 100 -15.70 -11.47 2.82
CA LEU A 100 -14.58 -11.03 3.64
C LEU A 100 -13.39 -11.96 3.43
N PHE A 101 -12.31 -11.43 2.88
CA PHE A 101 -11.00 -12.07 2.89
C PHE A 101 -10.21 -11.59 4.11
N TYR A 102 -9.44 -12.47 4.72
CA TYR A 102 -8.56 -12.08 5.82
C TYR A 102 -7.27 -12.89 5.85
N ALA A 103 -6.20 -12.25 6.24
CA ALA A 103 -4.88 -12.84 6.33
C ALA A 103 -4.61 -13.28 7.77
N GLN A 104 -4.27 -14.54 8.00
CA GLN A 104 -3.76 -15.02 9.28
C GLN A 104 -2.23 -14.95 9.27
N ARG A 105 -1.63 -14.40 10.31
CA ARG A 105 -0.18 -14.18 10.39
C ARG A 105 0.65 -15.44 10.07
N SER A 106 0.11 -16.63 10.39
CA SER A 106 0.73 -17.93 10.13
C SER A 106 0.80 -18.34 8.65
N GLY A 107 0.27 -17.52 7.72
CA GLY A 107 0.40 -17.74 6.28
C GLY A 107 -0.87 -18.15 5.56
N ALA A 108 -1.98 -18.34 6.23
CA ALA A 108 -3.25 -18.67 5.60
C ALA A 108 -4.01 -17.39 5.20
N VAL A 109 -4.37 -17.27 3.93
CA VAL A 109 -5.43 -16.37 3.47
C VAL A 109 -6.75 -17.13 3.58
N ARG A 110 -7.71 -16.56 4.29
CA ARG A 110 -9.03 -17.10 4.50
C ARG A 110 -10.06 -16.28 3.75
N VAL A 111 -11.19 -16.92 3.41
CA VAL A 111 -12.35 -16.23 2.85
C VAL A 111 -13.63 -16.68 3.57
N TRP A 112 -14.45 -15.72 3.97
CA TRP A 112 -15.81 -15.96 4.46
C TRP A 112 -16.75 -16.01 3.27
N GLN A 113 -17.37 -17.18 3.08
CA GLN A 113 -18.27 -17.48 1.97
C GLN A 113 -19.32 -18.50 2.40
N ASN A 114 -20.59 -18.28 2.04
CA ASN A 114 -21.71 -19.16 2.39
C ASN A 114 -21.81 -19.43 3.90
N GLY A 115 -21.61 -18.39 4.72
CA GLY A 115 -21.72 -18.48 6.18
C GLY A 115 -20.57 -19.19 6.90
N ALA A 116 -19.46 -19.47 6.22
CA ALA A 116 -18.31 -20.17 6.81
C ALA A 116 -16.97 -19.64 6.30
N ALA A 117 -15.96 -19.71 7.17
CA ALA A 117 -14.57 -19.38 6.82
C ALA A 117 -13.88 -20.59 6.15
N ARG A 118 -13.27 -20.38 4.98
CA ARG A 118 -12.52 -21.40 4.24
C ARG A 118 -11.08 -20.90 3.97
N THR A 119 -10.17 -21.82 3.71
CA THR A 119 -8.82 -21.46 3.22
C THR A 119 -8.92 -21.11 1.74
N PHE A 120 -8.54 -19.88 1.40
CA PHE A 120 -8.39 -19.40 0.03
C PHE A 120 -7.05 -19.81 -0.57
N ALA A 121 -5.96 -19.50 0.15
CA ALA A 121 -4.59 -19.83 -0.25
C ALA A 121 -3.67 -19.90 0.98
N THR A 122 -2.45 -20.39 0.81
CA THR A 122 -1.42 -20.37 1.82
C THR A 122 -0.08 -19.89 1.25
N VAL A 123 0.75 -19.24 2.08
CA VAL A 123 2.12 -18.88 1.76
C VAL A 123 3.10 -19.52 2.73
N PRO A 124 4.31 -19.89 2.29
CA PRO A 124 5.36 -20.39 3.17
C PRO A 124 5.96 -19.23 3.97
N THR A 125 5.59 -19.11 5.24
CA THR A 125 6.08 -18.06 6.14
C THR A 125 6.37 -18.59 7.53
N VAL A 126 7.01 -17.75 8.35
CA VAL A 126 7.29 -18.01 9.77
C VAL A 126 6.87 -16.80 10.60
N THR A 127 6.58 -17.03 11.87
CA THR A 127 6.12 -16.00 12.82
C THR A 127 7.05 -15.80 14.01
N THR A 128 8.20 -16.50 14.00
CA THR A 128 9.25 -16.41 15.01
C THR A 128 10.61 -16.30 14.37
N GLU A 129 11.62 -15.85 15.10
CA GLU A 129 13.00 -15.93 14.70
C GLU A 129 13.53 -17.36 14.79
N SER A 130 14.75 -17.62 14.27
CA SER A 130 15.35 -18.96 14.24
C SER A 130 15.57 -19.58 15.63
N ASN A 131 15.75 -18.73 16.62
CA ASN A 131 15.88 -19.13 18.05
C ASN A 131 14.53 -19.24 18.77
N GLY A 132 13.39 -19.10 18.07
CA GLY A 132 12.05 -19.15 18.64
C GLY A 132 11.58 -17.83 19.28
N SER A 133 12.40 -16.78 19.28
CA SER A 133 12.02 -15.48 19.86
C SER A 133 10.95 -14.77 19.02
N TYR A 134 10.43 -13.66 19.57
CA TYR A 134 9.45 -12.80 18.92
C TYR A 134 9.94 -12.31 17.54
N SER A 135 9.02 -12.22 16.62
CA SER A 135 9.24 -11.63 15.30
C SER A 135 7.98 -10.93 14.80
N GLU A 136 8.12 -9.90 14.01
CA GLU A 136 7.02 -9.27 13.26
C GLU A 136 6.73 -9.97 11.93
N ARG A 137 7.49 -11.00 11.57
CA ARG A 137 7.32 -11.76 10.33
C ARG A 137 5.98 -12.46 10.25
N GLY A 138 5.60 -12.83 9.05
CA GLY A 138 4.34 -13.52 8.78
C GLY A 138 3.71 -13.09 7.48
N LEU A 139 2.43 -13.41 7.34
CA LEU A 139 1.53 -12.86 6.32
C LEU A 139 0.97 -11.53 6.87
N LEU A 140 1.40 -10.40 6.30
CA LEU A 140 1.26 -9.06 6.90
C LEU A 140 0.35 -8.12 6.10
N GLY A 141 0.14 -8.39 4.81
CA GLY A 141 -0.67 -7.56 3.92
C GLY A 141 -1.66 -8.37 3.09
N LEU A 142 -2.79 -7.77 2.79
CA LEU A 142 -3.83 -8.32 1.92
C LEU A 142 -4.54 -7.16 1.22
N ALA A 143 -4.77 -7.29 -0.08
CA ALA A 143 -5.56 -6.32 -0.85
C ALA A 143 -6.36 -7.03 -1.94
N ILE A 144 -7.55 -6.51 -2.21
CA ILE A 144 -8.41 -6.95 -3.31
C ILE A 144 -8.18 -6.00 -4.48
N SER A 145 -8.11 -6.55 -5.70
CA SER A 145 -7.99 -5.74 -6.91
C SER A 145 -9.13 -4.71 -7.01
N PRO A 146 -8.85 -3.46 -7.40
CA PRO A 146 -9.90 -2.48 -7.67
C PRO A 146 -10.82 -2.90 -8.83
N THR A 147 -10.33 -3.79 -9.70
CA THR A 147 -11.07 -4.39 -10.83
C THR A 147 -11.46 -5.84 -10.57
N PHE A 148 -11.62 -6.23 -9.30
CA PHE A 148 -11.91 -7.61 -8.87
C PHE A 148 -13.11 -8.23 -9.59
N ALA A 149 -14.15 -7.47 -9.88
CA ALA A 149 -15.31 -7.95 -10.62
C ALA A 149 -14.95 -8.59 -11.98
N SER A 150 -13.84 -8.14 -12.61
CA SER A 150 -13.36 -8.62 -13.90
C SER A 150 -12.15 -9.55 -13.79
N ASP A 151 -11.13 -9.19 -12.99
CA ASP A 151 -9.86 -9.90 -12.92
C ASP A 151 -9.78 -10.93 -11.78
N ARG A 152 -10.58 -10.74 -10.71
CA ARG A 152 -10.63 -11.57 -9.50
C ARG A 152 -9.29 -11.73 -8.80
N PHE A 153 -8.45 -10.70 -8.84
CA PHE A 153 -7.14 -10.79 -8.21
C PHE A 153 -7.19 -10.44 -6.72
N VAL A 154 -6.51 -11.29 -5.94
CA VAL A 154 -6.23 -11.11 -4.51
C VAL A 154 -4.73 -11.06 -4.33
N TYR A 155 -4.25 -10.05 -3.62
CA TYR A 155 -2.82 -9.79 -3.37
C TYR A 155 -2.51 -9.98 -1.91
N ALA A 156 -1.31 -10.48 -1.62
CA ALA A 156 -0.83 -10.59 -0.26
C ALA A 156 0.65 -10.23 -0.15
N PHE A 157 1.03 -9.73 1.03
CA PHE A 157 2.43 -9.47 1.39
C PHE A 157 2.83 -10.40 2.53
N TYR A 158 3.99 -11.06 2.41
CA TYR A 158 4.49 -11.96 3.45
C TYR A 158 6.02 -11.99 3.52
N SER A 159 6.54 -12.29 4.71
CA SER A 159 7.96 -12.65 4.91
C SER A 159 8.14 -14.13 4.62
N ASP A 160 9.18 -14.51 3.89
CA ASP A 160 9.45 -15.91 3.53
C ASP A 160 9.87 -16.77 4.74
N ALA A 161 9.76 -18.09 4.59
CA ALA A 161 10.14 -19.04 5.61
C ALA A 161 11.65 -19.05 5.90
N ASN A 162 12.47 -18.61 4.93
CA ASN A 162 13.94 -18.51 5.07
C ASN A 162 14.38 -17.24 5.80
N ARG A 163 13.47 -16.30 6.09
CA ARG A 163 13.73 -15.01 6.75
C ARG A 163 14.66 -14.06 5.99
N THR A 164 14.80 -14.26 4.68
CA THR A 164 15.74 -13.50 3.84
C THR A 164 15.05 -12.54 2.88
N GLN A 165 13.75 -12.75 2.65
CA GLN A 165 12.98 -11.98 1.69
C GLN A 165 11.56 -11.69 2.19
N GLN A 166 10.97 -10.67 1.58
CA GLN A 166 9.56 -10.32 1.68
C GLN A 166 8.99 -10.30 0.26
N HIS A 167 7.76 -10.75 0.09
CA HIS A 167 7.15 -10.91 -1.22
C HIS A 167 5.78 -10.26 -1.28
N VAL A 168 5.44 -9.73 -2.46
CA VAL A 168 4.05 -9.54 -2.88
C VAL A 168 3.68 -10.64 -3.84
N ILE A 169 2.67 -11.42 -3.50
CA ILE A 169 2.09 -12.50 -4.31
C ILE A 169 0.66 -12.16 -4.70
N ARG A 170 0.25 -12.63 -5.87
CA ARG A 170 -1.12 -12.49 -6.38
C ARG A 170 -1.69 -13.84 -6.76
N TRP A 171 -2.96 -14.07 -6.48
CA TRP A 171 -3.76 -15.18 -6.98
C TRP A 171 -4.95 -14.64 -7.77
N ARG A 172 -5.50 -15.48 -8.64
CA ARG A 172 -6.85 -15.30 -9.17
C ARG A 172 -7.81 -16.12 -8.30
N ASP A 173 -8.91 -15.51 -7.89
CA ASP A 173 -9.96 -16.21 -7.17
C ASP A 173 -10.77 -17.10 -8.15
N CYS A 174 -10.97 -18.35 -7.78
CA CYS A 174 -11.90 -19.27 -8.43
C CYS A 174 -12.82 -19.87 -7.37
N ALA A 175 -13.99 -19.27 -7.20
CA ALA A 175 -15.04 -19.70 -6.27
C ALA A 175 -14.56 -19.88 -4.81
N GLY A 176 -13.68 -18.99 -4.34
CA GLY A 176 -13.13 -19.04 -2.99
C GLY A 176 -11.83 -19.85 -2.86
N THR A 177 -11.21 -20.20 -3.99
CA THR A 177 -9.90 -20.86 -4.05
C THR A 177 -8.93 -20.00 -4.85
N GLY A 178 -7.77 -19.71 -4.28
CA GLY A 178 -6.70 -18.98 -4.97
C GLY A 178 -5.95 -19.87 -5.95
N VAL A 179 -6.06 -19.54 -7.24
CA VAL A 179 -5.38 -20.25 -8.33
C VAL A 179 -4.38 -19.32 -9.04
N ALA A 180 -3.53 -19.87 -9.90
CA ALA A 180 -2.55 -19.11 -10.70
C ALA A 180 -1.69 -18.16 -9.86
N ALA A 181 -1.14 -18.66 -8.76
CA ALA A 181 -0.24 -17.92 -7.88
C ALA A 181 0.95 -17.34 -8.65
N LYS A 182 1.24 -16.04 -8.45
CA LYS A 182 2.38 -15.37 -9.05
C LYS A 182 3.01 -14.41 -8.04
N VAL A 183 4.28 -14.60 -7.72
CA VAL A 183 5.10 -13.59 -7.01
C VAL A 183 5.36 -12.45 -7.97
N LEU A 184 4.98 -11.24 -7.57
CA LEU A 184 5.11 -10.02 -8.36
C LEU A 184 6.33 -9.21 -7.94
N LEU A 185 6.57 -9.11 -6.63
CA LEU A 185 7.65 -8.32 -6.04
C LEU A 185 8.41 -9.16 -5.02
N THR A 186 9.70 -8.91 -4.93
CA THR A 186 10.59 -9.50 -3.92
C THR A 186 11.49 -8.41 -3.38
N PHE A 187 11.55 -8.30 -2.06
CA PHE A 187 12.38 -7.35 -1.33
C PHE A 187 13.36 -8.12 -0.45
N PRO A 188 14.61 -7.69 -0.31
CA PRO A 188 15.50 -8.24 0.69
C PRO A 188 14.94 -7.97 2.09
N SER A 189 15.06 -8.95 2.99
CA SER A 189 14.73 -8.82 4.40
C SER A 189 15.97 -9.12 5.22
N GLY A 190 16.29 -8.23 6.15
CA GLY A 190 17.39 -8.44 7.09
C GLY A 190 17.11 -9.55 8.09
N SER A 191 18.15 -9.95 8.82
CA SER A 191 18.06 -10.96 9.88
C SER A 191 17.32 -10.48 11.12
N ASP A 192 16.96 -9.21 11.20
CA ASP A 192 16.30 -8.61 12.35
C ASP A 192 14.84 -9.02 12.49
N CYS A 193 14.36 -9.09 13.74
CA CYS A 193 13.00 -9.52 14.07
C CYS A 193 11.90 -8.61 13.56
N CYS A 194 12.19 -7.31 13.43
CA CYS A 194 11.18 -6.29 13.60
C CYS A 194 11.24 -5.25 12.49
N HIS A 195 10.29 -4.29 12.52
CA HIS A 195 10.11 -3.22 11.53
C HIS A 195 9.94 -3.76 10.11
N LYS A 196 9.01 -4.70 9.95
CA LYS A 196 8.77 -5.33 8.65
C LYS A 196 7.83 -4.51 7.76
N GLY A 197 6.98 -3.64 8.32
CA GLY A 197 5.91 -2.99 7.56
C GLY A 197 4.94 -4.03 6.99
N GLY A 198 4.80 -4.07 5.67
CA GLY A 198 4.12 -5.16 4.97
C GLY A 198 2.66 -4.94 4.66
N ARG A 199 2.10 -3.77 4.93
CA ARG A 199 0.75 -3.44 4.46
C ARG A 199 0.75 -3.10 2.99
N ILE A 200 -0.32 -3.48 2.31
CA ILE A 200 -0.55 -3.17 0.90
C ILE A 200 -1.97 -2.64 0.71
N ALA A 201 -2.11 -1.65 -0.16
CA ALA A 201 -3.42 -1.10 -0.53
C ALA A 201 -3.40 -0.61 -1.98
N PHE A 202 -4.55 -0.63 -2.64
CA PHE A 202 -4.71 0.05 -3.93
C PHE A 202 -5.15 1.48 -3.70
N GLY A 203 -4.44 2.43 -4.33
CA GLY A 203 -4.85 3.82 -4.41
C GLY A 203 -5.99 4.02 -5.42
N HIS A 204 -6.62 5.19 -5.39
CA HIS A 204 -7.62 5.60 -6.39
C HIS A 204 -7.06 5.67 -7.82
N ASP A 205 -5.74 5.82 -7.94
CA ASP A 205 -5.01 5.77 -9.21
C ASP A 205 -4.85 4.33 -9.76
N GLY A 206 -5.41 3.33 -9.06
CA GLY A 206 -5.31 1.93 -9.39
C GLY A 206 -3.93 1.31 -9.16
N MET A 207 -2.99 2.05 -8.54
CA MET A 207 -1.65 1.55 -8.24
C MET A 207 -1.62 0.84 -6.88
N LEU A 208 -0.73 -0.13 -6.77
CA LEU A 208 -0.48 -0.88 -5.54
C LEU A 208 0.58 -0.14 -4.70
N TYR A 209 0.19 0.30 -3.52
CA TYR A 209 1.09 0.87 -2.51
C TYR A 209 1.53 -0.21 -1.54
N VAL A 210 2.83 -0.22 -1.24
CA VAL A 210 3.47 -1.22 -0.37
C VAL A 210 4.26 -0.51 0.71
N THR A 211 4.02 -0.83 1.97
CA THR A 211 4.80 -0.29 3.09
C THR A 211 5.97 -1.21 3.41
N LEU A 212 7.17 -0.68 3.54
CA LEU A 212 8.34 -1.42 4.05
C LEU A 212 8.94 -0.68 5.25
N GLY A 213 9.13 -1.40 6.34
CA GLY A 213 9.86 -0.93 7.51
C GLY A 213 11.37 -0.87 7.25
N GLU A 214 12.11 -0.20 8.13
CA GLU A 214 13.55 0.00 7.97
C GLU A 214 14.41 -1.13 8.56
N GLU A 215 13.78 -2.11 9.21
CA GLU A 215 14.41 -3.34 9.72
C GLU A 215 15.65 -3.09 10.60
N HIS A 216 15.57 -2.11 11.51
CA HIS A 216 16.67 -1.60 12.35
C HIS A 216 17.89 -1.07 11.55
N GLN A 217 17.67 -0.74 10.27
CA GLN A 217 18.63 -0.05 9.43
C GLN A 217 18.21 1.43 9.27
N ALA A 218 18.24 2.18 10.35
CA ALA A 218 17.67 3.52 10.46
C ALA A 218 18.11 4.46 9.31
N SER A 219 19.38 4.38 8.87
CA SER A 219 19.90 5.16 7.74
C SER A 219 19.25 4.84 6.40
N ALA A 220 18.72 3.62 6.23
CA ALA A 220 18.01 3.23 5.01
C ALA A 220 16.76 4.08 4.78
N ALA A 221 16.09 4.53 5.85
CA ALA A 221 14.85 5.30 5.74
C ALA A 221 14.99 6.60 4.92
N GLN A 222 16.14 7.23 4.93
CA GLN A 222 16.42 8.47 4.16
C GLN A 222 17.14 8.20 2.83
N ASN A 223 17.63 6.99 2.59
CA ASN A 223 18.29 6.63 1.33
C ASN A 223 17.26 6.14 0.31
N THR A 224 16.92 6.93 -0.70
CA THR A 224 15.91 6.55 -1.72
C THR A 224 16.33 5.39 -2.61
N SER A 225 17.62 5.02 -2.65
CA SER A 225 18.07 3.82 -3.36
C SER A 225 17.86 2.51 -2.57
N ASP A 226 17.40 2.58 -1.31
CA ASP A 226 17.09 1.43 -0.47
C ASP A 226 15.56 1.36 -0.30
N PRO A 227 14.90 0.23 -0.54
CA PRO A 227 13.45 0.12 -0.43
C PRO A 227 12.93 0.17 1.03
N ARG A 228 13.80 0.01 2.02
CA ARG A 228 13.44 -0.03 3.44
C ARG A 228 13.12 1.37 4.00
N GLY A 229 12.13 1.44 4.90
CA GLY A 229 11.65 2.69 5.49
C GLY A 229 10.89 3.56 4.47
N LYS A 230 10.11 2.93 3.58
CA LYS A 230 9.45 3.56 2.43
C LYS A 230 7.98 3.18 2.31
N ILE A 231 7.26 4.02 1.60
CA ILE A 231 6.04 3.65 0.90
C ILE A 231 6.41 3.55 -0.57
N LEU A 232 6.23 2.38 -1.17
CA LEU A 232 6.53 2.09 -2.57
C LEU A 232 5.24 2.06 -3.39
N ARG A 233 5.31 2.38 -4.69
CA ARG A 233 4.16 2.41 -5.59
C ARG A 233 4.46 1.64 -6.88
N TYR A 234 3.59 0.69 -7.21
CA TYR A 234 3.69 -0.19 -8.37
C TYR A 234 2.39 -0.28 -9.14
N ARG A 235 2.44 -0.70 -10.39
CA ARG A 235 1.25 -1.17 -11.10
C ARG A 235 0.76 -2.50 -10.53
N PRO A 236 -0.51 -2.90 -10.81
CA PRO A 236 -1.06 -4.19 -10.35
C PRO A 236 -0.30 -5.43 -10.83
N ASP A 237 0.51 -5.31 -11.86
CA ASP A 237 1.35 -6.39 -12.40
C ASP A 237 2.75 -6.46 -11.78
N GLY A 238 3.11 -5.52 -10.89
CA GLY A 238 4.39 -5.38 -10.22
C GLY A 238 5.40 -4.49 -10.97
N THR A 239 5.05 -3.91 -12.12
CA THR A 239 5.92 -2.96 -12.82
C THR A 239 5.88 -1.57 -12.20
N ILE A 240 6.95 -0.79 -12.38
CA ILE A 240 7.07 0.57 -11.84
C ILE A 240 6.35 1.54 -12.78
N PRO A 241 5.42 2.40 -12.27
CA PRO A 241 4.79 3.43 -13.10
C PRO A 241 5.79 4.56 -13.42
N PRO A 242 5.78 5.11 -14.65
CA PRO A 242 6.77 6.10 -15.08
C PRO A 242 6.63 7.47 -14.43
N ASP A 243 5.49 7.72 -13.78
CA ASP A 243 5.14 8.96 -13.09
C ASP A 243 5.49 8.95 -11.59
N ASN A 244 6.28 8.00 -11.10
CA ASN A 244 6.78 8.01 -9.73
C ASN A 244 7.70 9.21 -9.48
N PRO A 245 7.72 9.76 -8.24
CA PRO A 245 8.35 11.05 -7.95
C PRO A 245 9.88 11.08 -8.14
N PHE A 246 10.57 9.95 -8.00
CA PHE A 246 12.03 9.86 -8.08
C PHE A 246 12.54 9.29 -9.41
N GLY A 247 11.64 9.07 -10.37
CA GLY A 247 11.96 8.64 -11.72
C GLY A 247 11.23 7.38 -12.18
N PRO A 248 11.28 7.09 -13.49
CA PRO A 248 10.48 6.02 -14.10
C PRO A 248 10.91 4.60 -13.72
N SER A 249 12.07 4.44 -13.08
CA SER A 249 12.60 3.17 -12.61
C SER A 249 12.66 3.08 -11.09
N ASP A 250 12.17 4.10 -10.37
CA ASP A 250 12.21 4.15 -8.91
C ASP A 250 10.82 3.89 -8.33
N PRO A 251 10.63 2.84 -7.49
CA PRO A 251 9.34 2.54 -6.91
C PRO A 251 8.97 3.44 -5.72
N VAL A 252 9.89 4.25 -5.19
CA VAL A 252 9.67 5.07 -4.01
C VAL A 252 8.59 6.11 -4.26
N TRP A 253 7.54 6.10 -3.42
CA TRP A 253 6.51 7.13 -3.39
C TRP A 253 6.77 8.16 -2.28
N ALA A 254 7.17 7.68 -1.09
CA ALA A 254 7.53 8.50 0.06
C ALA A 254 8.55 7.74 0.92
N TYR A 255 9.34 8.48 1.71
CA TYR A 255 10.47 7.94 2.47
C TYR A 255 10.57 8.57 3.87
N GLY A 256 11.43 8.00 4.72
CA GLY A 256 11.65 8.51 6.07
C GLY A 256 10.71 7.93 7.11
N PHE A 257 10.34 6.65 6.96
CA PHE A 257 9.54 5.89 7.90
C PHE A 257 10.39 4.88 8.69
N ARG A 258 9.99 4.60 9.93
CA ARG A 258 10.60 3.56 10.74
C ARG A 258 9.92 2.21 10.50
N ASN A 259 8.67 2.10 10.89
CA ASN A 259 7.87 0.90 10.72
C ASN A 259 6.43 1.30 10.33
N PRO A 260 6.18 1.63 9.05
CA PRO A 260 4.85 2.00 8.57
C PRO A 260 3.97 0.74 8.50
N PHE A 261 3.16 0.52 9.54
CA PHE A 261 2.44 -0.73 9.74
C PHE A 261 0.98 -0.67 9.30
N GLY A 262 0.39 0.50 9.09
CA GLY A 262 -0.96 0.67 8.55
C GLY A 262 -0.95 1.60 7.35
N ILE A 263 -1.83 1.32 6.38
CA ILE A 263 -2.12 2.19 5.24
C ILE A 263 -3.62 2.17 4.97
N ALA A 264 -4.21 3.34 4.79
CA ALA A 264 -5.62 3.50 4.46
C ALA A 264 -5.79 4.45 3.27
N VAL A 265 -6.78 4.19 2.43
CA VAL A 265 -7.12 5.00 1.26
C VAL A 265 -8.55 5.50 1.41
N ALA A 266 -8.75 6.81 1.39
CA ALA A 266 -10.06 7.45 1.46
C ALA A 266 -10.74 7.48 0.09
N ALA A 267 -12.05 7.72 0.07
CA ALA A 267 -12.84 7.79 -1.15
C ALA A 267 -12.43 8.93 -2.11
N ASP A 268 -11.79 9.98 -1.61
CA ASP A 268 -11.23 11.08 -2.41
C ASP A 268 -9.80 10.83 -2.92
N GLY A 269 -9.21 9.66 -2.57
CA GLY A 269 -7.87 9.27 -2.95
C GLY A 269 -6.78 9.66 -1.94
N GLN A 270 -7.13 10.31 -0.83
CA GLN A 270 -6.19 10.57 0.26
C GLN A 270 -5.64 9.25 0.80
N ILE A 271 -4.33 9.20 1.06
CA ILE A 271 -3.67 8.03 1.65
C ILE A 271 -3.17 8.41 3.05
N ALA A 272 -3.58 7.66 4.06
CA ALA A 272 -3.06 7.79 5.41
C ALA A 272 -2.13 6.62 5.75
N VAL A 273 -1.15 6.89 6.63
CA VAL A 273 -0.17 5.89 7.10
C VAL A 273 -0.05 5.98 8.61
N THR A 274 -0.11 4.84 9.28
CA THR A 274 0.33 4.71 10.67
C THR A 274 1.76 4.21 10.72
N ASN A 275 2.57 4.76 11.62
CA ASN A 275 3.99 4.42 11.70
C ASN A 275 4.42 4.28 13.16
N ASN A 276 4.97 3.13 13.50
CA ASN A 276 5.41 2.84 14.86
C ASN A 276 6.65 3.65 15.21
N GLY A 277 6.59 4.31 16.34
CA GLY A 277 7.60 5.20 16.88
C GLY A 277 8.85 4.49 17.39
N PRO A 278 9.83 5.25 17.88
CA PRO A 278 11.10 4.73 18.36
C PRO A 278 10.94 3.79 19.56
N SER A 279 11.92 2.90 19.72
CA SER A 279 12.03 1.98 20.86
C SER A 279 13.47 1.82 21.34
N GLY A 280 14.22 2.93 21.40
CA GLY A 280 15.62 2.99 21.83
C GLY A 280 16.64 2.84 20.69
N ASP A 281 16.20 2.55 19.49
CA ASP A 281 17.05 2.44 18.30
C ASP A 281 17.54 3.81 17.82
N ALA A 282 18.70 3.85 17.17
CA ALA A 282 19.36 5.05 16.66
C ALA A 282 19.56 6.18 17.71
N GLY A 283 19.60 5.85 19.00
CA GLY A 283 19.73 6.83 20.09
C GLY A 283 18.44 7.58 20.45
N SER A 284 17.30 7.10 19.96
CA SER A 284 15.97 7.65 20.24
C SER A 284 15.43 7.21 21.62
N PRO A 285 14.32 7.80 22.11
CA PRO A 285 13.63 7.30 23.30
C PRO A 285 13.22 5.84 23.17
N SER A 286 13.14 5.13 24.31
CA SER A 286 12.79 3.72 24.35
C SER A 286 11.28 3.45 24.20
N THR A 287 10.43 4.47 24.26
CA THR A 287 8.97 4.34 24.21
C THR A 287 8.32 5.59 23.63
N GLY A 288 7.13 5.46 23.10
CA GLY A 288 6.29 6.56 22.64
C GLY A 288 6.54 6.97 21.18
N TYR A 289 5.99 8.11 20.83
CA TYR A 289 6.18 8.81 19.56
C TYR A 289 5.70 8.04 18.33
N ASP A 290 4.70 7.19 18.52
CA ASP A 290 3.96 6.59 17.41
C ASP A 290 3.25 7.69 16.62
N THR A 291 3.14 7.56 15.29
CA THR A 291 2.68 8.65 14.44
C THR A 291 1.63 8.23 13.44
N VAL A 292 0.78 9.19 13.04
CA VAL A 292 -0.17 9.09 11.93
C VAL A 292 0.11 10.23 10.95
N ILE A 293 0.25 9.89 9.70
CA ILE A 293 0.23 10.80 8.56
C ILE A 293 -1.15 10.67 7.92
N LEU A 294 -1.96 11.74 7.96
CA LEU A 294 -3.31 11.74 7.39
C LEU A 294 -3.28 11.86 5.88
N SER A 295 -2.32 12.58 5.32
CA SER A 295 -2.21 12.81 3.87
C SER A 295 -0.78 12.58 3.39
N LEU A 296 -0.55 11.39 2.86
CA LEU A 296 0.75 11.00 2.32
C LEU A 296 1.07 11.81 1.06
N SER A 297 2.16 12.56 1.09
CA SER A 297 2.56 13.39 -0.03
C SER A 297 3.42 12.63 -1.04
N ARG A 298 3.16 12.86 -2.32
CA ARG A 298 4.02 12.40 -3.43
C ARG A 298 5.43 12.97 -3.28
N GLY A 299 6.46 12.12 -3.25
CA GLY A 299 7.84 12.51 -3.03
C GLY A 299 8.13 12.99 -1.59
N GLY A 300 7.19 12.79 -0.66
CA GLY A 300 7.31 13.28 0.71
C GLY A 300 8.45 12.63 1.48
N GLY A 301 9.35 13.46 2.05
CA GLY A 301 10.36 13.03 3.01
C GLY A 301 9.89 13.25 4.45
N TYR A 302 9.76 12.13 5.20
CA TYR A 302 9.34 12.13 6.59
C TYR A 302 10.55 12.05 7.55
N GLN A 303 10.29 12.00 8.84
CA GLN A 303 11.26 12.42 9.85
C GLN A 303 12.33 11.38 10.21
N TRP A 304 12.00 10.09 10.18
CA TRP A 304 12.91 9.05 10.67
C TRP A 304 14.15 8.87 9.79
N PRO A 305 15.37 8.74 10.36
CA PRO A 305 15.73 8.68 11.77
C PRO A 305 16.21 10.01 12.37
N TYR A 306 16.04 11.14 11.70
CA TYR A 306 16.63 12.41 12.12
C TYR A 306 15.75 13.24 13.04
N CYS A 307 14.48 12.86 13.14
CA CYS A 307 13.48 13.50 13.97
C CYS A 307 12.39 12.50 14.33
N TYR A 308 11.68 12.70 15.44
CA TYR A 308 10.56 11.86 15.87
C TYR A 308 9.48 12.73 16.55
N GLY A 309 8.28 12.15 16.75
CA GLY A 309 7.15 12.88 17.28
C GLY A 309 6.81 14.09 16.40
N TYR A 310 6.35 15.18 16.98
CA TYR A 310 6.04 16.38 16.20
C TYR A 310 7.30 17.11 15.72
N SER A 311 8.32 17.24 16.58
CA SER A 311 9.49 18.04 16.27
C SER A 311 10.70 17.76 17.16
N HIS A 312 10.86 16.54 17.67
CA HIS A 312 12.00 16.18 18.53
C HIS A 312 13.22 15.81 17.67
N PRO A 313 14.30 16.61 17.68
CA PRO A 313 15.45 16.36 16.85
C PRO A 313 16.26 15.15 17.33
N LEU A 314 16.76 14.37 16.37
CA LEU A 314 17.65 13.25 16.58
C LEU A 314 18.70 13.27 15.45
N GLY A 315 19.97 13.33 15.78
CA GLY A 315 21.07 13.25 14.82
C GLY A 315 21.15 14.29 13.71
N GLY A 316 20.14 14.36 12.84
CA GLY A 316 20.10 15.27 11.68
C GLY A 316 19.09 16.40 11.79
N GLY A 317 18.26 16.43 12.83
CA GLY A 317 17.23 17.45 13.06
C GLY A 317 15.99 17.34 12.16
N CYS A 318 14.98 18.17 12.45
CA CYS A 318 13.66 18.11 11.85
C CYS A 318 13.51 18.97 10.58
N ASN A 319 14.43 19.87 10.29
CA ASN A 319 14.33 20.83 9.19
C ASN A 319 14.19 20.14 7.83
N GLY A 320 13.24 20.61 7.01
CA GLY A 320 12.99 20.10 5.68
C GLY A 320 12.25 18.75 5.63
N ARG A 321 11.85 18.20 6.79
CA ARG A 321 11.10 16.95 6.91
C ARG A 321 9.67 17.23 7.30
N ARG A 322 8.75 16.41 6.76
CA ARG A 322 7.31 16.53 7.06
C ARG A 322 7.02 15.95 8.44
N PRO A 323 6.44 16.75 9.36
CA PRO A 323 5.97 16.23 10.64
C PRO A 323 4.73 15.34 10.42
N PRO A 324 4.37 14.49 11.41
CA PRO A 324 3.11 13.79 11.41
C PRO A 324 1.95 14.74 11.74
N ASP A 325 0.75 14.34 11.31
CA ASP A 325 -0.48 15.03 11.70
C ASP A 325 -0.85 14.75 13.17
N TRP A 326 -0.54 13.53 13.64
CA TRP A 326 -0.69 13.12 15.03
C TRP A 326 0.52 12.34 15.52
N SER A 327 0.91 12.58 16.76
CA SER A 327 1.91 11.81 17.50
C SER A 327 1.39 11.44 18.88
N SER A 328 1.72 10.23 19.33
CA SER A 328 1.40 9.77 20.68
C SER A 328 2.29 10.38 21.76
N GLU A 329 3.34 11.11 21.35
CA GLU A 329 4.36 11.70 22.20
C GLU A 329 4.88 10.66 23.23
N ASN A 330 4.84 10.94 24.51
CA ASN A 330 5.38 10.06 25.54
C ASN A 330 4.58 8.76 25.80
N SER A 331 3.58 8.45 24.96
CA SER A 331 2.73 7.26 25.11
C SER A 331 2.96 6.25 23.99
N THR A 332 3.28 5.01 24.33
CA THR A 332 3.33 3.91 23.37
C THR A 332 1.93 3.36 23.12
N VAL A 333 1.49 3.34 21.87
CA VAL A 333 0.17 2.80 21.45
C VAL A 333 0.30 1.65 20.46
N ILE A 334 1.39 1.57 19.71
CA ILE A 334 1.71 0.55 18.70
C ILE A 334 0.61 0.51 17.64
N PRO A 335 0.51 1.53 16.78
CA PRO A 335 -0.49 1.57 15.72
C PRO A 335 -0.32 0.40 14.75
N THR A 336 -1.46 -0.16 14.33
CA THR A 336 -1.54 -1.30 13.43
C THR A 336 -2.35 -0.93 12.19
N GLY A 337 -3.40 -1.69 11.81
CA GLY A 337 -4.21 -1.39 10.64
C GLY A 337 -5.04 -0.12 10.79
N ALA A 338 -5.41 0.49 9.66
CA ALA A 338 -6.16 1.73 9.61
C ALA A 338 -7.19 1.70 8.47
N ALA A 339 -8.28 2.44 8.62
CA ALA A 339 -9.30 2.64 7.59
C ALA A 339 -9.88 4.06 7.67
N PHE A 340 -10.17 4.65 6.52
CA PHE A 340 -11.13 5.75 6.45
C PHE A 340 -12.54 5.17 6.45
N ILE A 341 -13.40 5.72 7.29
CA ILE A 341 -14.81 5.34 7.39
C ILE A 341 -15.61 6.27 6.49
N ASP A 342 -16.44 5.68 5.63
CA ASP A 342 -17.30 6.43 4.72
C ASP A 342 -18.24 7.37 5.51
N ALA A 343 -18.66 8.49 4.90
CA ALA A 343 -19.59 9.42 5.52
C ALA A 343 -20.96 8.78 5.86
N SER A 344 -21.31 7.67 5.21
CA SER A 344 -22.49 6.85 5.47
C SER A 344 -22.24 5.64 6.38
N GLY A 345 -21.02 5.48 6.90
CA GLY A 345 -20.64 4.45 7.87
C GLY A 345 -21.23 4.65 9.26
N PRO A 346 -20.78 3.90 10.27
CA PRO A 346 -21.29 4.04 11.63
C PRO A 346 -21.11 5.47 12.13
N ALA A 347 -22.19 6.09 12.61
CA ALA A 347 -22.26 7.55 12.91
C ALA A 347 -21.15 8.05 13.85
N ALA A 348 -20.68 7.19 14.76
CA ALA A 348 -19.60 7.54 15.69
C ALA A 348 -18.22 7.69 15.02
N TYR A 349 -18.06 7.20 13.78
CA TYR A 349 -16.77 7.13 13.06
C TYR A 349 -16.84 7.71 11.66
N ALA A 350 -18.03 8.05 11.18
CA ALA A 350 -18.30 8.50 9.82
C ALA A 350 -17.42 9.69 9.43
N GLY A 351 -16.72 9.59 8.30
CA GLY A 351 -15.82 10.60 7.78
C GLY A 351 -14.47 10.71 8.48
N HIS A 352 -14.18 9.84 9.46
CA HIS A 352 -12.91 9.85 10.18
C HIS A 352 -11.94 8.76 9.69
N LEU A 353 -10.63 9.00 9.85
CA LEU A 353 -9.65 7.94 9.92
C LEU A 353 -9.75 7.26 11.27
N VAL A 354 -9.83 5.94 11.27
CA VAL A 354 -9.69 5.11 12.47
C VAL A 354 -8.49 4.19 12.32
N PHE A 355 -7.84 3.84 13.43
CA PHE A 355 -6.77 2.87 13.40
C PHE A 355 -6.77 2.01 14.66
N CYS A 356 -6.40 0.75 14.49
CA CYS A 356 -6.18 -0.17 15.60
C CYS A 356 -4.84 0.11 16.28
N THR A 357 -4.75 -0.21 17.55
CA THR A 357 -3.50 -0.23 18.31
C THR A 357 -3.35 -1.54 19.05
N TYR A 358 -2.15 -2.11 19.03
CA TYR A 358 -1.92 -3.38 19.72
C TYR A 358 -2.14 -3.26 21.23
N GLY A 359 -1.83 -2.09 21.81
CA GLY A 359 -1.91 -1.84 23.26
C GLY A 359 -3.27 -1.37 23.78
N ARG A 360 -4.05 -0.59 23.02
CA ARG A 360 -5.17 0.21 23.55
C ARG A 360 -6.52 0.03 22.87
N GLY A 361 -6.60 -0.68 21.74
CA GLY A 361 -7.83 -0.77 20.94
C GLY A 361 -7.84 0.25 19.80
N MET A 362 -9.02 0.62 19.33
CA MET A 362 -9.19 1.59 18.26
C MET A 362 -9.00 3.02 18.74
N LEU A 363 -8.36 3.83 17.90
CA LEU A 363 -8.34 5.28 18.02
C LEU A 363 -9.01 5.91 16.79
N VAL A 364 -9.80 6.93 17.03
CA VAL A 364 -10.52 7.74 16.02
C VAL A 364 -9.80 9.06 15.89
N VAL A 365 -9.35 9.41 14.69
CA VAL A 365 -8.58 10.63 14.44
C VAL A 365 -9.51 11.77 14.04
N THR A 366 -9.45 12.87 14.77
CA THR A 366 -10.09 14.13 14.40
C THR A 366 -9.01 15.09 13.90
N PRO A 367 -9.03 15.47 12.60
CA PRO A 367 -8.11 16.48 12.09
C PRO A 367 -8.18 17.79 12.86
N GLY A 368 -7.05 18.46 13.04
CA GLY A 368 -6.98 19.71 13.81
C GLY A 368 -5.69 20.48 13.55
N SER A 369 -5.63 21.71 14.02
CA SER A 369 -4.46 22.59 13.93
C SER A 369 -4.06 23.05 15.32
N PRO A 370 -2.75 22.99 15.73
CA PRO A 370 -1.63 22.55 14.91
C PRO A 370 -1.51 21.04 14.68
N HIS A 371 -2.26 20.20 15.44
CA HIS A 371 -2.18 18.75 15.37
C HIS A 371 -3.57 18.12 15.48
N ALA A 372 -3.72 16.93 14.87
CA ALA A 372 -4.91 16.11 15.04
C ALA A 372 -5.01 15.59 16.49
N THR A 373 -6.22 15.27 16.91
CA THR A 373 -6.53 14.64 18.20
C THR A 373 -7.09 13.24 18.00
N VAL A 374 -7.09 12.41 19.03
CA VAL A 374 -7.66 11.07 18.98
C VAL A 374 -8.63 10.84 20.14
N SER A 375 -9.67 10.04 19.86
CA SER A 375 -10.59 9.51 20.87
C SER A 375 -10.64 7.98 20.80
N ALA A 376 -11.09 7.32 21.88
CA ALA A 376 -11.14 5.88 21.95
C ALA A 376 -12.37 5.31 21.24
N GLY A 377 -12.18 4.18 20.57
CA GLY A 377 -13.21 3.30 20.00
C GLY A 377 -13.17 1.89 20.61
N PRO A 378 -13.64 0.86 19.88
CA PRO A 378 -13.66 -0.53 20.36
C PRO A 378 -12.31 -1.05 20.83
N SER A 379 -12.27 -1.63 22.03
CA SER A 379 -11.03 -2.18 22.62
C SER A 379 -10.50 -3.44 21.91
N GLN A 380 -11.34 -4.09 21.10
CA GLN A 380 -11.02 -5.29 20.32
C GLN A 380 -10.19 -5.01 19.06
N CYS A 381 -10.08 -3.73 18.63
CA CYS A 381 -9.30 -3.35 17.46
C CYS A 381 -7.79 -3.40 17.76
N ARG A 382 -7.19 -4.54 17.58
CA ARG A 382 -5.78 -4.78 17.92
C ARG A 382 -4.87 -4.93 16.71
N LEU A 383 -5.40 -5.43 15.59
CA LEU A 383 -4.60 -5.77 14.40
C LEU A 383 -5.05 -5.02 13.15
N ASP A 384 -6.35 -5.03 12.86
CA ASP A 384 -6.86 -4.38 11.66
C ASP A 384 -8.31 -3.91 11.81
N VAL A 385 -8.69 -2.97 10.95
CA VAL A 385 -10.03 -2.41 10.86
C VAL A 385 -10.41 -2.17 9.41
N VAL A 386 -11.67 -2.47 9.06
CA VAL A 386 -12.24 -2.19 7.74
C VAL A 386 -13.75 -1.92 7.88
N GLU A 387 -14.28 -1.02 7.05
CA GLU A 387 -15.72 -0.89 6.87
C GLU A 387 -16.23 -1.98 5.92
N GLY A 388 -17.30 -2.67 6.32
CA GLY A 388 -17.96 -3.68 5.49
C GLY A 388 -18.96 -3.08 4.50
N PRO A 389 -19.40 -3.88 3.50
CA PRO A 389 -20.42 -3.45 2.54
C PRO A 389 -21.81 -3.22 3.18
N ASP A 390 -21.99 -3.70 4.40
CA ASP A 390 -23.17 -3.47 5.26
C ASP A 390 -23.02 -2.22 6.17
N ARG A 391 -22.02 -1.40 5.91
CA ARG A 391 -21.67 -0.20 6.68
C ARG A 391 -21.33 -0.47 8.14
N ALA A 392 -21.10 -1.69 8.52
CA ALA A 392 -20.58 -2.05 9.84
C ALA A 392 -19.06 -1.99 9.86
N LEU A 393 -18.50 -1.76 11.05
CA LEU A 393 -17.08 -1.81 11.29
C LEU A 393 -16.66 -3.23 11.64
N TYR A 394 -15.66 -3.74 10.97
CA TYR A 394 -15.04 -5.03 11.29
C TYR A 394 -13.63 -4.79 11.83
N VAL A 395 -13.36 -5.33 13.00
CA VAL A 395 -12.05 -5.19 13.65
C VAL A 395 -11.51 -6.56 14.06
N SER A 396 -10.20 -6.69 14.13
CA SER A 396 -9.56 -7.95 14.51
C SER A 396 -8.62 -7.81 15.71
N ASP A 397 -8.53 -8.92 16.46
CA ASP A 397 -7.52 -9.17 17.48
C ASP A 397 -6.77 -10.49 17.24
N ALA A 398 -6.05 -10.98 18.25
CA ALA A 398 -5.30 -12.23 18.13
C ALA A 398 -6.19 -13.49 18.01
N GLY A 399 -7.47 -13.41 18.31
CA GLY A 399 -8.38 -14.57 18.37
C GLY A 399 -9.60 -14.47 17.46
N HIS A 400 -10.04 -13.26 17.13
CA HIS A 400 -11.35 -13.06 16.52
C HIS A 400 -11.37 -11.88 15.55
N ILE A 401 -12.40 -11.89 14.70
CA ILE A 401 -12.90 -10.73 13.98
C ILE A 401 -14.27 -10.38 14.54
N TYR A 402 -14.45 -9.12 14.95
CA TYR A 402 -15.68 -8.60 15.56
C TYR A 402 -16.38 -7.65 14.58
N ARG A 403 -17.70 -7.63 14.63
CA ARG A 403 -18.55 -6.70 13.88
C ARG A 403 -19.21 -5.71 14.83
N PHE A 404 -19.13 -4.42 14.52
CA PHE A 404 -19.79 -3.32 15.20
C PHE A 404 -20.68 -2.60 14.19
N ALA A 405 -21.99 -2.50 14.49
CA ALA A 405 -22.98 -1.82 13.64
C ALA A 405 -23.02 -0.33 13.96
#